data_7c1a7e0ea44340f22b3fb6dec3190c08
#
_entry.id   7c1a7e0ea44340f22b3fb6dec3190c08
#
_cell.length_a   1.000
_cell.length_b   1.000
_cell.length_c   1.000
_cell.angle_alpha   90.00
_cell.angle_beta   90.00
_cell.angle_gamma   90.00
#
_symmetry.space_group_name_H-M   'P 1'
#
loop_
_entity.id
_entity.type
_entity.pdbx_description
1 polymer ?
#
loop_
_entity_poly.entity_id
_entity_poly.type
_entity_poly.pdbx_seq_one_letter_code
_entity_poly.pdbx_strand_id
1 'polypeptide(L)'
;MNYTKPQDVTSPQDLVSNIRVIFDGGDNSISIAKIEWEGDDCFAARWNVARREWDNPEKQQGKTCVGMPTSHGYPVWFILPEELLNRNSEAWKAIEKTQQNET
;
A
#
# COMPACT_ATOMS: atom_id res chain seq x y z
N MET A 1 5.33 13.47 8.40
CA MET A 1 3.90 13.47 8.80
C MET A 1 3.56 12.17 9.49
N ASN A 2 2.64 12.21 10.44
CA ASN A 2 2.18 10.98 11.11
C ASN A 2 1.24 10.20 10.19
N TYR A 3 1.34 8.89 10.22
CA TYR A 3 0.45 8.03 9.42
C TYR A 3 0.09 6.77 10.18
N THR A 4 -1.00 6.13 9.76
CA THR A 4 -1.42 4.86 10.35
C THR A 4 -0.32 3.83 10.13
N LYS A 5 0.11 3.18 11.20
CA LYS A 5 1.12 2.14 11.09
C LYS A 5 0.61 1.00 10.21
N PRO A 6 1.43 0.47 9.29
CA PRO A 6 0.96 -0.60 8.39
C PRO A 6 0.37 -1.80 9.13
N GLN A 7 0.95 -2.20 10.26
CA GLN A 7 0.42 -3.33 11.03
C GLN A 7 -0.97 -3.08 11.60
N ASP A 8 -1.41 -1.83 11.65
CA ASP A 8 -2.73 -1.44 12.15
C ASP A 8 -3.75 -1.27 11.02
N VAL A 9 -3.35 -1.50 9.77
CA VAL A 9 -4.26 -1.46 8.62
C VAL A 9 -4.94 -2.82 8.50
N THR A 10 -6.10 -2.95 9.17
CA THR A 10 -6.78 -4.23 9.35
C THR A 10 -8.14 -4.32 8.65
N SER A 11 -8.49 -3.31 7.88
CA SER A 11 -9.79 -3.28 7.19
C SER A 11 -9.69 -3.91 5.79
N PRO A 12 -10.72 -4.61 5.32
CA PRO A 12 -11.87 -5.05 6.10
C PRO A 12 -11.52 -6.23 7.01
N GLN A 13 -11.98 -6.17 8.26
CA GLN A 13 -11.55 -7.11 9.31
C GLN A 13 -11.97 -8.55 9.05
N ASP A 14 -13.05 -8.75 8.31
CA ASP A 14 -13.53 -10.09 7.98
C ASP A 14 -12.74 -10.74 6.83
N LEU A 15 -11.95 -9.97 6.10
CA LEU A 15 -11.19 -10.46 4.95
C LEU A 15 -9.68 -10.50 5.20
N VAL A 16 -9.16 -9.59 6.03
CA VAL A 16 -7.72 -9.41 6.24
C VAL A 16 -7.31 -10.00 7.59
N SER A 17 -6.27 -10.84 7.58
CA SER A 17 -5.68 -11.39 8.81
C SER A 17 -4.18 -11.60 8.62
N ASN A 18 -3.48 -11.89 9.72
CA ASN A 18 -2.06 -12.25 9.75
C ASN A 18 -1.16 -11.28 8.98
N ILE A 19 -1.29 -10.00 9.32
CA ILE A 19 -0.51 -8.94 8.68
C ILE A 19 0.95 -9.01 9.15
N ARG A 20 1.88 -9.16 8.20
CA ARG A 20 3.31 -9.10 8.46
C ARG A 20 3.93 -8.03 7.58
N VAL A 21 4.30 -6.91 8.18
CA VAL A 21 4.93 -5.81 7.45
C VAL A 21 6.36 -6.21 7.08
N ILE A 22 6.69 -6.13 5.80
CA ILE A 22 8.02 -6.44 5.31
C ILE A 22 8.79 -5.20 4.87
N PHE A 23 8.10 -4.09 4.66
CA PHE A 23 8.73 -2.83 4.31
C PHE A 23 7.85 -1.67 4.74
N ASP A 24 8.45 -0.67 5.35
CA ASP A 24 7.81 0.60 5.68
C ASP A 24 8.80 1.71 5.33
N GLY A 25 8.52 2.42 4.25
CA GLY A 25 9.44 3.42 3.69
C GLY A 25 9.29 4.83 4.27
N GLY A 26 8.43 5.01 5.27
CA GLY A 26 8.22 6.32 5.87
C GLY A 26 7.08 7.10 5.23
N ASP A 27 6.92 8.35 5.66
CA ASP A 27 5.76 9.16 5.26
C ASP A 27 5.73 9.50 3.77
N ASN A 28 6.87 9.53 3.10
CA ASN A 28 6.95 9.86 1.67
C ASN A 28 7.07 8.60 0.79
N SER A 29 6.65 7.45 1.28
CA SER A 29 6.84 6.19 0.59
C SER A 29 5.68 5.24 0.85
N ILE A 30 5.90 3.98 0.51
CA ILE A 30 4.93 2.90 0.63
C ILE A 30 5.27 1.98 1.78
N SER A 31 4.28 1.20 2.17
CA SER A 31 4.48 0.01 2.99
C SER A 31 4.08 -1.21 2.19
N ILE A 32 4.79 -2.31 2.43
CA ILE A 32 4.50 -3.61 1.82
C ILE A 32 4.34 -4.62 2.95
N ALA A 33 3.36 -5.47 2.84
CA ALA A 33 3.10 -6.52 3.82
C ALA A 33 2.73 -7.81 3.13
N LYS A 34 3.00 -8.92 3.84
CA LYS A 34 2.41 -10.20 3.51
C LYS A 34 1.19 -10.36 4.41
N ILE A 35 0.04 -10.61 3.81
CA ILE A 35 -1.23 -10.71 4.53
C ILE A 35 -1.97 -11.96 4.09
N GLU A 36 -2.97 -12.37 4.87
CA GLU A 36 -3.97 -13.32 4.42
C GLU A 36 -5.22 -12.54 4.01
N TRP A 37 -5.66 -12.76 2.78
CA TRP A 37 -6.88 -12.18 2.24
C TRP A 37 -7.84 -13.31 1.92
N GLU A 38 -8.97 -13.34 2.64
CA GLU A 38 -9.96 -14.42 2.54
C GLU A 38 -9.31 -15.81 2.73
N GLY A 39 -8.31 -15.88 3.60
CA GLY A 39 -7.59 -17.11 3.90
C GLY A 39 -6.39 -17.43 2.99
N ASP A 40 -6.19 -16.66 1.92
CA ASP A 40 -5.07 -16.89 1.00
C ASP A 40 -3.94 -15.92 1.27
N ASP A 41 -2.71 -16.42 1.26
CA ASP A 41 -1.52 -15.58 1.38
C ASP A 41 -1.33 -14.71 0.14
N CYS A 42 -1.05 -13.44 0.36
CA CYS A 42 -0.73 -12.54 -0.74
C CYS A 42 0.17 -11.41 -0.25
N PHE A 43 0.77 -10.70 -1.19
CA PHE A 43 1.47 -9.45 -0.91
C PHE A 43 0.54 -8.29 -1.17
N ALA A 44 0.70 -7.24 -0.36
CA ALA A 44 -0.12 -6.05 -0.48
C ALA A 44 0.74 -4.82 -0.26
N ALA A 45 0.32 -3.70 -0.81
CA ALA A 45 1.04 -2.44 -0.67
C ALA A 45 0.07 -1.30 -0.45
N ARG A 46 0.59 -0.19 0.08
CA ARG A 46 -0.18 1.04 0.24
C ARG A 46 0.77 2.23 0.37
N TRP A 47 0.29 3.39 -0.01
CA TRP A 47 0.97 4.64 0.31
C TRP A 47 0.69 5.01 1.76
N ASN A 48 1.72 5.36 2.50
CA ASN A 48 1.57 5.74 3.91
C ASN A 48 0.84 7.08 4.07
N VAL A 49 1.08 8.01 3.17
CA VAL A 49 0.43 9.30 3.13
C VAL A 49 -0.10 9.54 1.71
N ALA A 50 -1.37 9.91 1.59
CA ALA A 50 -1.96 10.24 0.30
C ALA A 50 -1.52 11.64 -0.13
N ARG A 51 -1.38 11.86 -1.43
CA ARG A 51 -0.94 13.15 -1.95
C ARG A 51 -1.79 14.32 -1.42
N ARG A 52 -3.11 14.14 -1.36
CA ARG A 52 -4.02 15.18 -0.85
C ARG A 52 -3.80 15.50 0.62
N GLU A 53 -3.21 14.59 1.39
CA GLU A 53 -2.98 14.80 2.82
C GLU A 53 -1.80 15.74 3.07
N TRP A 54 -0.85 15.82 2.15
CA TRP A 54 0.29 16.71 2.27
C TRP A 54 -0.13 18.20 2.34
N ASP A 55 -1.24 18.54 1.71
CA ASP A 55 -1.76 19.92 1.67
C ASP A 55 -2.80 20.18 2.75
N ASN A 56 -3.09 19.21 3.60
CA ASN A 56 -4.09 19.34 4.67
C ASN A 56 -3.44 19.94 5.91
N PRO A 57 -3.89 21.15 6.36
CA PRO A 57 -3.29 21.79 7.52
C PRO A 57 -3.34 20.97 8.80
N GLU A 58 -4.41 20.25 9.05
CA GLU A 58 -4.53 19.40 10.25
C GLU A 58 -3.51 18.26 10.23
N LYS A 59 -3.30 17.65 9.05
CA LYS A 59 -2.34 16.58 8.89
C LYS A 59 -0.92 17.10 9.07
N GLN A 60 -0.64 18.28 8.53
CA GLN A 60 0.66 18.93 8.70
C GLN A 60 0.96 19.22 10.17
N GLN A 61 -0.06 19.43 10.98
CA GLN A 61 0.07 19.72 12.40
C GLN A 61 0.07 18.47 13.28
N GLY A 62 0.03 17.28 12.69
CA GLY A 62 0.19 16.04 13.43
C GLY A 62 -0.98 15.09 13.42
N LYS A 63 -2.12 15.48 12.82
CA LYS A 63 -3.24 14.53 12.68
C LYS A 63 -2.79 13.35 11.82
N THR A 64 -3.17 12.15 12.22
CA THR A 64 -2.75 10.93 11.55
C THR A 64 -3.31 10.85 10.14
N CYS A 65 -2.42 10.57 9.17
CA CYS A 65 -2.79 10.34 7.79
C CYS A 65 -3.29 8.91 7.59
N VAL A 66 -4.26 8.74 6.71
CA VAL A 66 -4.81 7.42 6.38
C VAL A 66 -4.18 6.80 5.13
N GLY A 67 -3.45 7.59 4.34
CA GLY A 67 -2.79 7.08 3.14
C GLY A 67 -3.75 6.68 2.03
N MET A 68 -3.29 5.80 1.16
CA MET A 68 -4.05 5.22 0.06
C MET A 68 -3.70 3.74 -0.10
N PRO A 69 -4.63 2.87 -0.48
CA PRO A 69 -6.05 3.14 -0.73
C PRO A 69 -6.87 3.24 0.55
N THR A 70 -8.08 3.78 0.42
CA THR A 70 -9.05 3.83 1.50
C THR A 70 -10.39 3.27 1.03
N SER A 71 -11.17 2.79 1.98
CA SER A 71 -12.54 2.34 1.74
C SER A 71 -13.40 2.87 2.89
N HIS A 72 -14.44 3.64 2.56
CA HIS A 72 -15.32 4.28 3.55
C HIS A 72 -14.54 5.08 4.60
N GLY A 73 -13.43 5.71 4.19
CA GLY A 73 -12.58 6.50 5.07
C GLY A 73 -11.57 5.71 5.89
N TYR A 74 -11.59 4.38 5.82
CA TYR A 74 -10.64 3.53 6.53
C TYR A 74 -9.48 3.13 5.62
N PRO A 75 -8.24 3.08 6.14
CA PRO A 75 -7.12 2.59 5.34
C PRO A 75 -7.31 1.10 5.04
N VAL A 76 -7.03 0.72 3.78
CA VAL A 76 -7.06 -0.67 3.33
C VAL A 76 -5.81 -0.96 2.54
N TRP A 77 -5.62 -2.23 2.17
CA TRP A 77 -4.49 -2.68 1.38
C TRP A 77 -4.88 -2.84 -0.08
N PHE A 78 -3.92 -2.57 -0.97
CA PHE A 78 -4.00 -2.94 -2.38
C PHE A 78 -3.31 -4.29 -2.54
N ILE A 79 -4.05 -5.30 -2.96
CA ILE A 79 -3.50 -6.64 -3.17
C ILE A 79 -2.68 -6.64 -4.45
N LEU A 80 -1.42 -7.06 -4.36
CA LEU A 80 -0.54 -7.11 -5.52
C LEU A 80 -0.81 -8.36 -6.32
N PRO A 81 -1.16 -8.24 -7.60
CA PRO A 81 -1.29 -9.41 -8.48
C PRO A 81 0.03 -10.15 -8.60
N GLU A 82 -0.03 -11.48 -8.70
CA GLU A 82 1.17 -12.30 -8.85
C GLU A 82 1.99 -11.90 -10.07
N GLU A 83 1.33 -11.44 -11.13
CA GLU A 83 1.99 -10.99 -12.35
C GLU A 83 2.99 -9.87 -12.07
N LEU A 84 2.71 -8.98 -11.13
CA LEU A 84 3.63 -7.89 -10.78
C LEU A 84 4.83 -8.37 -9.97
N LEU A 85 4.73 -9.55 -9.37
CA LEU A 85 5.79 -10.14 -8.56
C LEU A 85 6.67 -11.09 -9.38
N ASN A 86 6.30 -11.35 -10.62
CA ASN A 86 7.01 -12.27 -11.51
C ASN A 86 7.61 -11.51 -12.68
N ARG A 87 8.94 -11.40 -12.69
CA ARG A 87 9.67 -10.67 -13.74
C ARG A 87 9.54 -11.31 -15.12
N ASN A 88 9.09 -12.56 -15.18
CA ASN A 88 8.88 -13.26 -16.45
C ASN A 88 7.45 -13.10 -16.98
N SER A 89 6.57 -12.41 -16.25
CA SER A 89 5.20 -12.20 -16.69
C SER A 89 5.12 -11.15 -17.80
N GLU A 90 4.08 -11.26 -18.63
CA GLU A 90 3.84 -10.28 -19.67
C GLU A 90 3.55 -8.89 -19.08
N ALA A 91 2.88 -8.83 -17.92
CA ALA A 91 2.60 -7.56 -17.24
C ALA A 91 3.89 -6.87 -16.83
N TRP A 92 4.83 -7.60 -16.21
CA TRP A 92 6.11 -7.02 -15.79
C TRP A 92 6.93 -6.55 -17.00
N LYS A 93 6.96 -7.37 -18.07
CA LYS A 93 7.69 -7.01 -19.31
C LYS A 93 7.13 -5.74 -19.93
N ALA A 94 5.82 -5.56 -19.87
CA ALA A 94 5.18 -4.34 -20.37
C ALA A 94 5.61 -3.10 -19.58
N ILE A 95 5.70 -3.22 -18.25
CA ILE A 95 6.17 -2.14 -17.38
C ILE A 95 7.62 -1.79 -17.70
N GLU A 96 8.50 -2.79 -17.78
CA GLU A 96 9.91 -2.57 -18.09
C GLU A 96 10.09 -1.90 -19.43
N LYS A 97 9.37 -2.35 -20.45
CA LYS A 97 9.44 -1.78 -21.79
C LYS A 97 9.06 -0.30 -21.80
N THR A 98 8.02 0.06 -21.05
CA THR A 98 7.57 1.44 -20.92
C THR A 98 8.65 2.30 -20.28
N GLN A 99 9.27 1.83 -19.22
CA GLN A 99 10.34 2.54 -18.53
C GLN A 99 11.55 2.74 -19.42
N GLN A 100 11.92 1.74 -20.22
CA GLN A 100 13.05 1.84 -21.16
C GLN A 100 12.78 2.88 -22.23
N ASN A 101 11.54 3.00 -22.69
CA ASN A 101 11.17 3.94 -23.75
C ASN A 101 11.06 5.38 -23.24
N GLU A 102 10.90 5.59 -21.95
CA GLU A 102 10.78 6.92 -21.33
C GLU A 102 12.12 7.54 -20.96
N THR A 103 13.19 6.76 -21.05
CA THR A 103 14.54 7.25 -20.83
C THR A 103 15.25 7.54 -22.14
#